data_f9ed267b2f794ce399e0ee75ce61a8a7
#
_entry.id   f9ed267b2f794ce399e0ee75ce61a8a7
#
_cell.length_a   1.000
_cell.length_b   1.000
_cell.length_c   1.000
_cell.angle_alpha   90.00
_cell.angle_beta   90.00
_cell.angle_gamma   90.00
#
_symmetry.space_group_name_H-M   'P 1'
#
loop_
_entity.id
_entity.type
_entity.pdbx_description
1 polymer ?
#
loop_
_entity_poly.entity_id
_entity_poly.type
_entity_poly.pdbx_seq_one_letter_code
_entity_poly.pdbx_strand_id
1 'polypeptide(L)'
;PLKKGYKAFNCYTLPDGRIASLWKHALTSISEDGGHTWAEPVLRAKGFVNSNAKIWGQRLSDGTYATVYNPSEFRWPLAISLSKDGLEYTTLNLVHGEITPMRYGGNYKSYGPQYPRGIQEGNGVPADGDLWVSYSVNKEDMWISRIPVPVEINASAHADDDFSKSGSIAELTNWNIYSPVWAPVSLEGEWLKLQDKDPFDYAKVERKIPASKELKVSFDLLAGQNDKGILQIDFLDENSIACSRLELTPDGIFRMKGGSRFANMMNYEAGKTYHVEAVLSTADRNIQVYVDGKRVGLRMFYAPVATIERIAFRTGEMRTFPTVDTPADQTYDLPDAGGQEPLAEYRIANVKTSSTDKDASSAFLKYADFSHYAESFNDMEDENIVQAIPNAKASEWMEENIPLFECPQR
;
A
#
# COMPACT_ATOMS: atom_id res chain seq x y z
N PRO A 1 -13.76 -18.07 -32.65
CA PRO A 1 -14.22 -18.40 -31.29
C PRO A 1 -13.01 -18.58 -30.39
N LEU A 2 -13.02 -17.92 -29.23
CA LEU A 2 -11.96 -18.03 -28.26
C LEU A 2 -11.78 -19.48 -27.80
N LYS A 3 -10.54 -19.95 -27.70
CA LYS A 3 -10.23 -21.32 -27.25
C LYS A 3 -10.74 -21.52 -25.82
N LYS A 4 -11.25 -22.70 -25.48
CA LYS A 4 -11.80 -23.07 -24.17
C LYS A 4 -10.84 -22.88 -22.97
N GLY A 5 -9.56 -22.62 -23.18
CA GLY A 5 -8.55 -22.45 -22.13
C GLY A 5 -8.42 -21.04 -21.56
N TYR A 6 -8.91 -20.01 -22.28
CA TYR A 6 -8.73 -18.64 -21.85
C TYR A 6 -9.80 -18.24 -20.85
N LYS A 7 -9.38 -17.80 -19.64
CA LYS A 7 -10.26 -17.51 -18.50
C LYS A 7 -10.15 -16.05 -18.08
N ALA A 8 -11.27 -15.55 -17.53
CA ALA A 8 -11.36 -14.21 -16.96
C ALA A 8 -11.12 -13.09 -17.99
N PHE A 9 -11.86 -13.16 -19.09
CA PHE A 9 -11.84 -12.19 -20.16
C PHE A 9 -12.15 -10.77 -19.65
N ASN A 10 -11.34 -9.82 -20.08
CA ASN A 10 -11.55 -8.39 -19.99
C ASN A 10 -11.09 -7.76 -21.31
N CYS A 11 -11.68 -6.65 -21.71
CA CYS A 11 -11.26 -5.93 -22.92
C CYS A 11 -11.50 -4.44 -22.78
N TYR A 12 -10.78 -3.66 -23.58
CA TYR A 12 -10.93 -2.22 -23.72
C TYR A 12 -10.57 -1.79 -25.14
N THR A 13 -11.12 -0.63 -25.54
CA THR A 13 -10.88 -0.07 -26.86
C THR A 13 -9.60 0.75 -26.89
N LEU A 14 -8.75 0.50 -27.86
CA LEU A 14 -7.51 1.24 -28.14
C LEU A 14 -7.80 2.58 -28.83
N PRO A 15 -6.83 3.52 -28.89
CA PRO A 15 -7.04 4.83 -29.51
C PRO A 15 -7.40 4.76 -31.00
N ASP A 16 -6.98 3.72 -31.70
CA ASP A 16 -7.25 3.50 -33.12
C ASP A 16 -8.56 2.74 -33.40
N GLY A 17 -9.33 2.42 -32.35
CA GLY A 17 -10.62 1.73 -32.46
C GLY A 17 -10.54 0.21 -32.40
N ARG A 18 -9.35 -0.39 -32.43
CA ARG A 18 -9.17 -1.82 -32.18
C ARG A 18 -9.52 -2.14 -30.74
N ILE A 19 -9.77 -3.41 -30.44
CA ILE A 19 -10.05 -3.87 -29.09
C ILE A 19 -8.91 -4.74 -28.61
N ALA A 20 -8.31 -4.42 -27.47
CA ALA A 20 -7.36 -5.27 -26.77
C ALA A 20 -8.09 -6.12 -25.73
N SER A 21 -7.70 -7.37 -25.65
CA SER A 21 -8.21 -8.31 -24.64
C SER A 21 -7.13 -8.65 -23.63
N LEU A 22 -7.56 -8.99 -22.43
CA LEU A 22 -6.71 -9.52 -21.37
C LEU A 22 -7.35 -10.76 -20.75
N TRP A 23 -6.52 -11.77 -20.48
CA TRP A 23 -6.90 -12.98 -19.74
C TRP A 23 -5.88 -13.27 -18.64
N LYS A 24 -6.18 -14.23 -17.80
CA LYS A 24 -5.21 -14.80 -16.87
C LYS A 24 -3.91 -15.17 -17.58
N HIS A 25 -2.80 -15.20 -16.86
CA HIS A 25 -1.45 -15.43 -17.36
C HIS A 25 -0.91 -14.31 -18.25
N ALA A 26 -1.43 -13.09 -18.07
CA ALA A 26 -1.10 -11.92 -18.87
C ALA A 26 -1.31 -12.12 -20.39
N LEU A 27 -2.21 -13.01 -20.78
CA LEU A 27 -2.49 -13.26 -22.20
C LEU A 27 -3.27 -12.10 -22.80
N THR A 28 -2.93 -11.76 -24.05
CA THR A 28 -3.56 -10.67 -24.82
C THR A 28 -3.74 -11.04 -26.26
N SER A 29 -4.72 -10.46 -26.89
CA SER A 29 -4.95 -10.49 -28.33
C SER A 29 -5.70 -9.25 -28.77
N ILE A 30 -5.63 -8.93 -30.06
CA ILE A 30 -6.26 -7.76 -30.67
C ILE A 30 -7.41 -8.22 -31.58
N SER A 31 -8.50 -7.47 -31.52
CA SER A 31 -9.59 -7.57 -32.47
C SER A 31 -9.67 -6.29 -33.30
N GLU A 32 -9.83 -6.42 -34.62
CA GLU A 32 -10.02 -5.33 -35.58
C GLU A 32 -11.48 -5.18 -36.04
N ASP A 33 -12.36 -6.07 -35.61
CA ASP A 33 -13.74 -6.19 -36.07
C ASP A 33 -14.78 -6.08 -34.93
N GLY A 34 -14.48 -5.28 -33.92
CA GLY A 34 -15.40 -5.07 -32.81
C GLY A 34 -15.54 -6.27 -31.84
N GLY A 35 -14.56 -7.18 -31.80
CA GLY A 35 -14.54 -8.33 -30.90
C GLY A 35 -15.14 -9.60 -31.49
N HIS A 36 -15.49 -9.61 -32.79
CA HIS A 36 -16.02 -10.79 -33.46
C HIS A 36 -14.92 -11.83 -33.72
N THR A 37 -13.73 -11.40 -34.11
CA THR A 37 -12.55 -12.26 -34.25
C THR A 37 -11.35 -11.67 -33.51
N TRP A 38 -10.39 -12.53 -33.20
CA TRP A 38 -9.21 -12.18 -32.42
C TRP A 38 -7.96 -12.68 -33.10
N ALA A 39 -6.90 -11.88 -33.10
CA ALA A 39 -5.62 -12.24 -33.68
C ALA A 39 -5.03 -13.50 -33.04
N GLU A 40 -4.41 -14.33 -33.87
CA GLU A 40 -3.69 -15.55 -33.47
C GLU A 40 -2.22 -15.43 -33.93
N PRO A 41 -1.25 -15.91 -33.14
CA PRO A 41 -1.42 -16.54 -31.82
C PRO A 41 -1.73 -15.49 -30.73
N VAL A 42 -2.41 -15.93 -29.66
CA VAL A 42 -2.53 -15.14 -28.44
C VAL A 42 -1.15 -15.00 -27.82
N LEU A 43 -0.78 -13.80 -27.46
CA LEU A 43 0.55 -13.44 -26.94
C LEU A 43 0.47 -13.07 -25.46
N ARG A 44 1.61 -12.95 -24.83
CA ARG A 44 1.72 -12.31 -23.51
C ARG A 44 1.75 -10.80 -23.68
N ALA A 45 0.99 -10.07 -22.86
CA ALA A 45 1.03 -8.62 -22.83
C ALA A 45 2.40 -8.15 -22.32
N LYS A 46 2.93 -7.10 -22.94
CA LYS A 46 4.23 -6.55 -22.58
C LYS A 46 4.15 -5.75 -21.28
N GLY A 47 5.19 -5.85 -20.47
CA GLY A 47 5.42 -5.01 -19.31
C GLY A 47 4.72 -5.46 -18.03
N PHE A 48 4.02 -6.59 -18.02
CA PHE A 48 3.54 -7.14 -16.76
C PHE A 48 3.48 -8.67 -16.72
N VAL A 49 3.61 -9.20 -15.52
CA VAL A 49 3.58 -10.62 -15.21
C VAL A 49 2.33 -10.92 -14.40
N ASN A 50 1.62 -11.94 -14.77
CA ASN A 50 0.47 -12.44 -14.03
C ASN A 50 0.37 -13.96 -14.22
N SER A 51 0.08 -14.67 -13.15
CA SER A 51 -0.16 -16.11 -13.23
C SER A 51 -1.66 -16.43 -13.34
N ASN A 52 -2.21 -17.19 -12.44
CA ASN A 52 -3.60 -17.65 -12.49
C ASN A 52 -4.60 -16.66 -11.84
N ALA A 53 -4.29 -15.37 -11.74
CA ALA A 53 -5.17 -14.35 -11.20
C ALA A 53 -5.95 -13.61 -12.29
N LYS A 54 -7.09 -13.02 -11.93
CA LYS A 54 -7.83 -12.12 -12.82
C LYS A 54 -7.08 -10.82 -13.00
N ILE A 55 -7.21 -10.25 -14.20
CA ILE A 55 -6.73 -8.94 -14.56
C ILE A 55 -7.95 -8.07 -14.88
N TRP A 56 -7.93 -6.83 -14.49
CA TRP A 56 -8.83 -5.80 -14.96
C TRP A 56 -8.06 -4.73 -15.71
N GLY A 57 -8.51 -4.35 -16.89
CA GLY A 57 -7.94 -3.26 -17.67
C GLY A 57 -9.02 -2.34 -18.20
N GLN A 58 -8.74 -1.03 -18.20
CA GLN A 58 -9.62 -0.02 -18.78
C GLN A 58 -8.83 1.22 -19.21
N ARG A 59 -9.46 2.05 -20.04
CA ARG A 59 -9.02 3.40 -20.31
C ARG A 59 -9.46 4.33 -19.20
N LEU A 60 -8.56 5.19 -18.74
CA LEU A 60 -8.80 6.19 -17.71
C LEU A 60 -9.34 7.52 -18.30
N SER A 61 -9.80 8.41 -17.43
CA SER A 61 -10.34 9.72 -17.81
C SER A 61 -9.34 10.65 -18.49
N ASP A 62 -8.06 10.52 -18.17
CA ASP A 62 -6.96 11.26 -18.78
C ASP A 62 -6.49 10.67 -20.12
N GLY A 63 -7.10 9.58 -20.56
CA GLY A 63 -6.79 8.89 -21.81
C GLY A 63 -5.70 7.81 -21.70
N THR A 64 -5.03 7.68 -20.58
CA THR A 64 -4.12 6.56 -20.31
C THR A 64 -4.89 5.25 -20.07
N TYR A 65 -4.20 4.15 -20.04
CA TYR A 65 -4.76 2.84 -19.74
C TYR A 65 -4.18 2.32 -18.42
N ALA A 66 -5.00 1.66 -17.65
CA ALA A 66 -4.59 1.00 -16.42
C ALA A 66 -4.98 -0.46 -16.43
N THR A 67 -4.11 -1.31 -15.88
CA THR A 67 -4.44 -2.68 -15.51
C THR A 67 -4.24 -2.87 -14.02
N VAL A 68 -5.19 -3.53 -13.38
CA VAL A 68 -5.12 -3.91 -11.96
C VAL A 68 -5.11 -5.42 -11.86
N TYR A 69 -4.09 -5.96 -11.20
CA TYR A 69 -3.79 -7.38 -11.21
C TYR A 69 -2.87 -7.78 -10.06
N ASN A 70 -2.62 -9.08 -9.91
CA ASN A 70 -1.62 -9.60 -8.98
C ASN A 70 -0.33 -9.89 -9.76
N PRO A 71 0.76 -9.13 -9.52
CA PRO A 71 2.03 -9.26 -10.25
C PRO A 71 2.92 -10.38 -9.69
N SER A 72 2.36 -11.55 -9.40
CA SER A 72 3.08 -12.69 -8.86
C SER A 72 2.35 -14.00 -9.20
N GLU A 73 2.92 -15.12 -8.81
CA GLU A 73 2.23 -16.42 -8.86
C GLU A 73 1.13 -16.54 -7.80
N PHE A 74 1.17 -15.72 -6.76
CA PHE A 74 0.18 -15.64 -5.69
C PHE A 74 -0.89 -14.60 -5.99
N ARG A 75 -1.90 -14.50 -5.13
CA ARG A 75 -2.94 -13.48 -5.22
C ARG A 75 -2.64 -12.30 -4.29
N TRP A 76 -1.39 -11.91 -4.26
CA TRP A 76 -0.86 -10.83 -3.47
C TRP A 76 0.50 -10.37 -4.04
N PRO A 77 0.83 -9.07 -4.00
CA PRO A 77 -0.06 -7.94 -3.71
C PRO A 77 -1.06 -7.67 -4.85
N LEU A 78 -1.93 -6.68 -4.69
CA LEU A 78 -2.69 -6.09 -5.79
C LEU A 78 -1.95 -4.85 -6.28
N ALA A 79 -1.69 -4.79 -7.56
CA ALA A 79 -0.93 -3.71 -8.19
C ALA A 79 -1.68 -3.09 -9.37
N ILE A 80 -1.25 -1.90 -9.75
CA ILE A 80 -1.69 -1.20 -10.96
C ILE A 80 -0.49 -0.93 -11.86
N SER A 81 -0.67 -1.17 -13.14
CA SER A 81 0.30 -0.83 -14.20
C SER A 81 -0.36 0.10 -15.21
N LEU A 82 0.40 1.08 -15.71
CA LEU A 82 -0.09 2.09 -16.63
C LEU A 82 0.51 1.94 -18.01
N SER A 83 -0.29 2.30 -19.02
CA SER A 83 0.10 2.30 -20.42
C SER A 83 -0.43 3.56 -21.12
N LYS A 84 0.33 4.09 -22.08
CA LYS A 84 -0.11 5.21 -22.93
C LYS A 84 -0.90 4.75 -24.15
N ASP A 85 -0.63 3.56 -24.63
CA ASP A 85 -1.21 3.01 -25.86
C ASP A 85 -2.18 1.84 -25.61
N GLY A 86 -2.26 1.36 -24.37
CA GLY A 86 -3.07 0.20 -23.98
C GLY A 86 -2.45 -1.15 -24.37
N LEU A 87 -1.21 -1.18 -24.82
CA LEU A 87 -0.52 -2.39 -25.28
C LEU A 87 0.77 -2.66 -24.52
N GLU A 88 1.52 -1.61 -24.19
CA GLU A 88 2.76 -1.70 -23.45
C GLU A 88 2.62 -1.00 -22.09
N TYR A 89 2.81 -1.78 -21.02
CA TYR A 89 2.66 -1.32 -19.64
C TYR A 89 4.04 -1.06 -19.05
N THR A 90 4.24 0.14 -18.50
CA THR A 90 5.57 0.66 -18.15
C THR A 90 5.76 0.95 -16.67
N THR A 91 4.72 0.82 -15.85
CA THR A 91 4.79 1.08 -14.41
C THR A 91 4.26 -0.08 -13.61
N LEU A 92 4.67 -0.18 -12.35
CA LEU A 92 4.12 -1.10 -11.38
C LEU A 92 3.99 -0.38 -10.04
N ASN A 93 2.75 -0.13 -9.61
CA ASN A 93 2.47 0.58 -8.37
C ASN A 93 1.55 -0.24 -7.49
N LEU A 94 1.69 -0.08 -6.18
CA LEU A 94 0.93 -0.82 -5.20
C LEU A 94 -0.49 -0.24 -5.05
N VAL A 95 -1.51 -1.09 -5.10
CA VAL A 95 -2.90 -0.76 -4.78
C VAL A 95 -3.26 -1.27 -3.39
N HIS A 96 -2.96 -2.55 -3.10
CA HIS A 96 -3.21 -3.15 -1.80
C HIS A 96 -2.08 -4.12 -1.47
N GLY A 97 -1.29 -3.79 -0.46
CA GLY A 97 -0.14 -4.56 -0.02
C GLY A 97 -0.26 -5.10 1.40
N GLU A 98 -1.30 -4.71 2.12
CA GLU A 98 -1.51 -5.18 3.49
C GLU A 98 -1.86 -6.67 3.52
N ILE A 99 -1.27 -7.38 4.47
CA ILE A 99 -1.50 -8.80 4.68
C ILE A 99 -2.60 -8.96 5.72
N THR A 100 -3.82 -9.18 5.24
CA THR A 100 -4.96 -9.44 6.11
C THR A 100 -4.98 -10.94 6.45
N PRO A 101 -5.01 -11.34 7.73
CA PRO A 101 -5.13 -12.74 8.09
C PRO A 101 -6.47 -13.31 7.63
N MET A 102 -6.49 -14.57 7.24
CA MET A 102 -7.74 -15.28 7.00
C MET A 102 -8.46 -15.51 8.33
N ARG A 103 -9.75 -15.18 8.34
CA ARG A 103 -10.60 -15.33 9.53
C ARG A 103 -11.46 -16.58 9.49
N TYR A 104 -11.76 -17.07 8.28
CA TYR A 104 -12.67 -18.21 8.10
C TYR A 104 -12.01 -19.27 7.22
N GLY A 105 -12.17 -20.52 7.61
CA GLY A 105 -11.82 -21.68 6.79
C GLY A 105 -12.69 -21.81 5.55
N GLY A 106 -12.31 -22.65 4.63
CA GLY A 106 -13.12 -22.96 3.45
C GLY A 106 -12.30 -23.52 2.30
N ASN A 107 -12.97 -24.32 1.46
CA ASN A 107 -12.35 -24.89 0.27
C ASN A 107 -12.06 -23.81 -0.76
N TYR A 108 -10.92 -23.92 -1.43
CA TYR A 108 -10.49 -23.02 -2.51
C TYR A 108 -10.27 -21.57 -2.08
N LYS A 109 -10.07 -21.30 -0.82
CA LYS A 109 -9.62 -19.99 -0.35
C LYS A 109 -8.15 -19.80 -0.69
N SER A 110 -7.78 -18.57 -0.97
CA SER A 110 -6.40 -18.15 -1.19
C SER A 110 -6.20 -16.78 -0.59
N TYR A 111 -5.01 -16.54 -0.10
CA TYR A 111 -4.59 -15.28 0.48
C TYR A 111 -4.69 -14.13 -0.50
N GLY A 112 -4.92 -12.95 0.05
CA GLY A 112 -4.68 -11.67 -0.59
C GLY A 112 -5.85 -11.10 -1.39
N PRO A 113 -5.66 -9.87 -1.91
CA PRO A 113 -6.62 -9.16 -2.74
C PRO A 113 -6.72 -9.78 -4.13
N GLN A 114 -7.91 -10.19 -4.51
CA GLN A 114 -8.13 -10.96 -5.73
C GLN A 114 -9.45 -10.62 -6.39
N TYR A 115 -9.60 -11.03 -7.66
CA TYR A 115 -10.77 -10.76 -8.49
C TYR A 115 -11.05 -9.26 -8.70
N PRO A 116 -10.03 -8.46 -9.09
CA PRO A 116 -10.25 -7.04 -9.31
C PRO A 116 -11.26 -6.80 -10.44
N ARG A 117 -12.06 -5.77 -10.25
CA ARG A 117 -12.98 -5.26 -11.25
C ARG A 117 -13.14 -3.76 -11.10
N GLY A 118 -12.90 -3.02 -12.18
CA GLY A 118 -13.20 -1.60 -12.23
C GLY A 118 -14.70 -1.35 -12.15
N ILE A 119 -15.06 -0.32 -11.44
CA ILE A 119 -16.42 0.20 -11.37
C ILE A 119 -16.54 1.23 -12.48
N GLN A 120 -17.48 1.03 -13.40
CA GLN A 120 -17.69 1.90 -14.56
C GLN A 120 -19.15 2.39 -14.54
N GLU A 121 -19.32 3.65 -14.90
CA GLU A 121 -20.63 4.27 -15.09
C GLU A 121 -20.78 4.74 -16.53
N GLY A 122 -21.98 4.57 -17.10
CA GLY A 122 -22.31 5.04 -18.44
C GLY A 122 -21.26 4.69 -19.49
N ASN A 123 -20.43 5.64 -19.84
CA ASN A 123 -19.38 5.50 -20.87
C ASN A 123 -18.09 4.81 -20.38
N GLY A 124 -18.11 4.20 -19.22
CA GLY A 124 -16.97 3.47 -18.69
C GLY A 124 -16.00 4.29 -17.83
N VAL A 125 -16.37 5.52 -17.48
CA VAL A 125 -15.62 6.38 -16.56
C VAL A 125 -16.54 6.78 -15.40
N PRO A 126 -16.12 6.63 -14.13
CA PRO A 126 -16.85 7.17 -12.99
C PRO A 126 -17.05 8.68 -13.09
N ALA A 127 -18.09 9.19 -12.44
CA ALA A 127 -18.48 10.60 -12.52
C ALA A 127 -17.39 11.57 -12.01
N ASP A 128 -16.56 11.14 -11.06
CA ASP A 128 -15.43 11.91 -10.53
C ASP A 128 -14.14 11.79 -11.38
N GLY A 129 -14.17 10.93 -12.40
CA GLY A 129 -13.03 10.68 -13.28
C GLY A 129 -11.94 9.76 -12.71
N ASP A 130 -12.04 9.33 -11.48
CA ASP A 130 -11.08 8.44 -10.83
C ASP A 130 -11.28 6.97 -11.20
N LEU A 131 -10.26 6.16 -10.96
CA LEU A 131 -10.37 4.73 -11.11
C LEU A 131 -10.86 4.09 -9.81
N TRP A 132 -12.05 3.53 -9.83
CA TRP A 132 -12.61 2.77 -8.75
C TRP A 132 -12.50 1.28 -9.03
N VAL A 133 -11.92 0.53 -8.09
CA VAL A 133 -11.71 -0.91 -8.23
C VAL A 133 -12.27 -1.64 -7.03
N SER A 134 -13.16 -2.59 -7.28
CA SER A 134 -13.63 -3.54 -6.28
C SER A 134 -12.84 -4.84 -6.37
N TYR A 135 -12.58 -5.47 -5.24
CA TYR A 135 -11.90 -6.77 -5.15
C TYR A 135 -12.25 -7.47 -3.85
N SER A 136 -11.96 -8.76 -3.77
CA SER A 136 -12.13 -9.53 -2.55
C SER A 136 -10.78 -9.75 -1.89
N VAL A 137 -10.70 -9.59 -0.58
CA VAL A 137 -9.52 -9.98 0.21
C VAL A 137 -9.80 -11.32 0.88
N ASN A 138 -8.91 -12.29 0.69
CA ASN A 138 -9.01 -13.68 1.20
C ASN A 138 -10.32 -14.40 0.83
N LYS A 139 -11.10 -13.87 -0.12
CA LYS A 139 -12.50 -14.28 -0.39
C LYS A 139 -13.42 -14.17 0.84
N GLU A 140 -13.16 -13.22 1.70
CA GLU A 140 -13.93 -12.93 2.91
C GLU A 140 -14.64 -11.61 2.83
N ASP A 141 -13.89 -10.54 2.60
CA ASP A 141 -14.41 -9.19 2.56
C ASP A 141 -14.32 -8.61 1.15
N MET A 142 -15.28 -7.76 0.83
CA MET A 142 -15.25 -6.94 -0.38
C MET A 142 -14.61 -5.60 -0.05
N TRP A 143 -13.62 -5.26 -0.83
CA TRP A 143 -12.87 -4.02 -0.73
C TRP A 143 -13.07 -3.14 -1.96
N ILE A 144 -12.94 -1.84 -1.76
CA ILE A 144 -12.98 -0.84 -2.81
C ILE A 144 -11.77 0.07 -2.63
N SER A 145 -11.00 0.24 -3.72
CA SER A 145 -9.95 1.26 -3.79
C SER A 145 -10.37 2.34 -4.77
N ARG A 146 -10.25 3.60 -4.36
CA ARG A 146 -10.29 4.77 -5.23
C ARG A 146 -8.86 5.18 -5.56
N ILE A 147 -8.55 5.27 -6.83
CA ILE A 147 -7.24 5.65 -7.34
C ILE A 147 -7.43 6.95 -8.12
N PRO A 148 -6.91 8.07 -7.62
CA PRO A 148 -7.00 9.36 -8.31
C PRO A 148 -6.39 9.31 -9.71
N VAL A 149 -6.99 10.01 -10.65
CA VAL A 149 -6.52 10.14 -12.04
C VAL A 149 -6.26 11.63 -12.33
N PRO A 150 -5.06 11.98 -12.82
CA PRO A 150 -3.95 11.10 -13.22
C PRO A 150 -3.33 10.34 -12.04
N VAL A 151 -2.84 9.12 -12.30
CA VAL A 151 -2.16 8.32 -11.29
C VAL A 151 -0.78 8.91 -11.03
N GLU A 152 -0.60 9.53 -9.88
CA GLU A 152 0.67 10.12 -9.46
C GLU A 152 1.51 9.13 -8.66
N ILE A 153 2.76 8.96 -9.07
CA ILE A 153 3.71 8.05 -8.41
C ILE A 153 4.46 8.78 -7.29
N ASN A 154 4.75 10.06 -7.49
CA ASN A 154 5.52 10.88 -6.57
C ASN A 154 4.69 12.03 -6.02
N ALA A 155 4.83 12.31 -4.73
CA ALA A 155 4.21 13.48 -4.14
C ALA A 155 4.92 14.76 -4.63
N SER A 156 4.13 15.75 -5.04
CA SER A 156 4.62 17.04 -5.52
C SER A 156 4.72 18.10 -4.42
N ALA A 157 4.03 17.88 -3.29
CA ALA A 157 3.96 18.85 -2.21
C ALA A 157 4.10 18.20 -0.83
N HIS A 158 4.75 18.94 0.07
CA HIS A 158 4.76 18.62 1.50
C HIS A 158 3.35 18.69 2.10
N ALA A 159 3.15 17.98 3.20
CA ALA A 159 1.89 17.99 3.91
C ALA A 159 1.64 19.37 4.60
N ASP A 160 0.42 19.85 4.46
CA ASP A 160 -0.21 20.92 5.24
C ASP A 160 -1.69 20.55 5.34
N ASP A 161 -1.94 19.42 6.00
CA ASP A 161 -3.22 18.73 5.96
C ASP A 161 -4.10 19.15 7.15
N ASP A 162 -5.21 19.81 6.82
CA ASP A 162 -6.29 20.20 7.73
C ASP A 162 -7.53 19.37 7.34
N PHE A 163 -7.78 18.33 8.10
CA PHE A 163 -8.85 17.38 7.79
C PHE A 163 -10.26 17.97 7.90
N SER A 164 -10.43 19.11 8.56
CA SER A 164 -11.73 19.81 8.64
C SER A 164 -12.25 20.25 7.27
N LYS A 165 -11.39 20.31 6.26
CA LYS A 165 -11.72 20.74 4.90
C LYS A 165 -12.26 19.61 4.03
N SER A 166 -12.20 18.37 4.49
CA SER A 166 -12.63 17.18 3.75
C SER A 166 -13.93 16.61 4.31
N GLY A 167 -14.86 16.28 3.44
CA GLY A 167 -16.16 15.68 3.83
C GLY A 167 -16.07 14.17 4.06
N SER A 168 -15.09 13.51 3.49
CA SER A 168 -14.90 12.07 3.62
C SER A 168 -13.42 11.66 3.45
N ILE A 169 -13.05 10.48 3.94
CA ILE A 169 -11.71 9.93 3.74
C ILE A 169 -11.37 9.72 2.25
N ALA A 170 -12.37 9.55 1.39
CA ALA A 170 -12.16 9.41 -0.04
C ALA A 170 -11.60 10.69 -0.70
N GLU A 171 -11.75 11.85 -0.07
CA GLU A 171 -11.21 13.12 -0.56
C GLU A 171 -9.73 13.32 -0.20
N LEU A 172 -9.19 12.48 0.68
CA LEU A 172 -7.78 12.54 1.11
C LEU A 172 -6.86 11.89 0.07
N THR A 173 -6.78 12.47 -1.13
CA THR A 173 -6.10 11.87 -2.29
C THR A 173 -4.59 11.70 -2.13
N ASN A 174 -3.97 12.40 -1.17
CA ASN A 174 -2.55 12.28 -0.85
C ASN A 174 -2.27 11.25 0.26
N TRP A 175 -3.31 10.59 0.76
CA TRP A 175 -3.23 9.59 1.80
C TRP A 175 -3.59 8.20 1.26
N ASN A 176 -2.78 7.21 1.56
CA ASN A 176 -3.13 5.80 1.40
C ASN A 176 -3.82 5.34 2.67
N ILE A 177 -5.05 4.86 2.55
CA ILE A 177 -5.88 4.50 3.69
C ILE A 177 -6.22 3.02 3.63
N TYR A 178 -5.87 2.29 4.67
CA TYR A 178 -6.24 0.93 4.93
C TYR A 178 -7.22 0.88 6.09
N SER A 179 -8.46 0.54 5.81
CA SER A 179 -9.59 0.68 6.75
C SER A 179 -10.45 -0.59 6.77
N PRO A 180 -10.03 -1.65 7.48
CA PRO A 180 -10.82 -2.86 7.65
C PRO A 180 -12.07 -2.62 8.49
N VAL A 181 -13.04 -3.55 8.42
CA VAL A 181 -14.35 -3.41 9.08
C VAL A 181 -14.24 -3.21 10.60
N TRP A 182 -13.30 -3.91 11.25
CA TRP A 182 -13.11 -3.82 12.71
C TRP A 182 -12.00 -2.85 13.12
N ALA A 183 -11.27 -2.32 12.14
CA ALA A 183 -10.27 -1.27 12.37
C ALA A 183 -10.51 -0.09 11.38
N PRO A 184 -11.64 0.62 11.50
CA PRO A 184 -11.99 1.66 10.55
C PRO A 184 -11.21 2.94 10.74
N VAL A 185 -10.98 3.63 9.62
CA VAL A 185 -10.52 5.01 9.54
C VAL A 185 -11.70 5.91 9.18
N SER A 186 -11.82 7.05 9.82
CA SER A 186 -12.88 8.04 9.55
C SER A 186 -12.41 9.46 9.80
N LEU A 187 -13.21 10.44 9.33
CA LEU A 187 -13.04 11.84 9.69
C LEU A 187 -14.01 12.22 10.80
N GLU A 188 -13.55 13.02 11.77
CA GLU A 188 -14.35 13.58 12.85
C GLU A 188 -13.91 15.03 13.12
N GLY A 189 -14.58 15.99 12.47
CA GLY A 189 -14.17 17.38 12.50
C GLY A 189 -12.77 17.57 11.89
N GLU A 190 -11.86 18.08 12.69
CA GLU A 190 -10.45 18.29 12.28
C GLU A 190 -9.56 17.05 12.42
N TRP A 191 -10.13 15.92 12.86
CA TRP A 191 -9.39 14.72 13.21
C TRP A 191 -9.53 13.61 12.17
N LEU A 192 -8.41 13.04 11.77
CA LEU A 192 -8.35 11.73 11.14
C LEU A 192 -8.31 10.70 12.28
N LYS A 193 -9.39 9.93 12.40
CA LYS A 193 -9.62 8.99 13.48
C LYS A 193 -9.34 7.56 13.02
N LEU A 194 -8.46 6.88 13.74
CA LEU A 194 -8.17 5.47 13.60
C LEU A 194 -8.75 4.73 14.79
N GLN A 195 -9.57 3.74 14.52
CA GLN A 195 -10.17 2.87 15.53
C GLN A 195 -9.72 1.45 15.30
N ASP A 196 -9.56 0.68 16.38
CA ASP A 196 -9.16 -0.71 16.30
C ASP A 196 -9.90 -1.55 17.33
N LYS A 197 -10.56 -2.58 16.85
CA LYS A 197 -11.20 -3.65 17.63
C LYS A 197 -10.83 -5.02 17.07
N ASP A 198 -9.92 -5.07 16.11
CA ASP A 198 -9.58 -6.30 15.41
C ASP A 198 -8.42 -7.00 16.11
N PRO A 199 -8.57 -8.24 16.53
CA PRO A 199 -7.47 -8.98 17.17
C PRO A 199 -6.33 -9.34 16.18
N PHE A 200 -6.58 -9.22 14.87
CA PHE A 200 -5.66 -9.69 13.83
C PHE A 200 -5.36 -8.66 12.76
N ASP A 201 -6.07 -7.57 12.70
CA ASP A 201 -5.90 -6.53 11.69
C ASP A 201 -5.69 -5.16 12.37
N TYR A 202 -5.51 -4.11 11.59
CA TYR A 202 -5.23 -2.76 12.08
C TYR A 202 -5.77 -1.71 11.12
N ALA A 203 -5.99 -0.50 11.59
CA ALA A 203 -6.14 0.68 10.76
C ALA A 203 -4.75 1.23 10.40
N LYS A 204 -4.54 1.63 9.14
CA LYS A 204 -3.32 2.32 8.70
C LYS A 204 -3.66 3.49 7.79
N VAL A 205 -2.97 4.59 8.00
CA VAL A 205 -2.99 5.73 7.10
C VAL A 205 -1.56 6.15 6.80
N GLU A 206 -1.25 6.41 5.54
CA GLU A 206 0.08 6.74 5.07
C GLU A 206 0.03 7.98 4.19
N ARG A 207 0.76 9.01 4.58
CA ARG A 207 0.93 10.25 3.81
C ARG A 207 2.22 10.20 3.02
N LYS A 208 2.09 10.29 1.70
CA LYS A 208 3.25 10.39 0.81
C LYS A 208 3.68 11.86 0.69
N ILE A 209 4.97 12.13 0.78
CA ILE A 209 5.59 13.45 0.73
C ILE A 209 6.77 13.45 -0.26
N PRO A 210 7.25 14.63 -0.69
CA PRO A 210 8.45 14.70 -1.51
C PRO A 210 9.66 14.09 -0.78
N ALA A 211 10.51 13.41 -1.56
CA ALA A 211 11.75 12.83 -1.08
C ALA A 211 12.59 13.86 -0.31
N SER A 212 12.91 13.60 0.94
CA SER A 212 13.55 14.55 1.84
C SER A 212 14.70 13.89 2.60
N LYS A 213 15.88 14.53 2.60
CA LYS A 213 17.02 14.11 3.41
C LYS A 213 16.98 14.71 4.81
N GLU A 214 16.53 15.94 4.90
CA GLU A 214 16.32 16.68 6.13
C GLU A 214 14.83 16.99 6.24
N LEU A 215 14.12 16.26 7.07
CA LEU A 215 12.67 16.35 7.18
C LEU A 215 12.27 16.83 8.56
N LYS A 216 11.38 17.82 8.57
CA LYS A 216 10.62 18.20 9.76
C LYS A 216 9.16 17.79 9.56
N VAL A 217 8.62 17.11 10.57
CA VAL A 217 7.22 16.67 10.62
C VAL A 217 6.59 17.21 11.88
N SER A 218 5.37 17.69 11.82
CA SER A 218 4.56 17.96 13.01
C SER A 218 3.12 17.50 12.81
N PHE A 219 2.49 17.13 13.91
CA PHE A 219 1.08 16.72 13.95
C PHE A 219 0.56 16.80 15.38
N ASP A 220 -0.76 16.92 15.52
CA ASP A 220 -1.42 16.79 16.79
C ASP A 220 -1.92 15.36 16.95
N LEU A 221 -1.70 14.77 18.13
CA LEU A 221 -1.96 13.38 18.45
C LEU A 221 -2.79 13.27 19.73
N LEU A 222 -3.86 12.49 19.69
CA LEU A 222 -4.68 12.15 20.84
C LEU A 222 -4.96 10.66 20.85
N ALA A 223 -4.65 10.00 21.95
CA ALA A 223 -5.09 8.63 22.24
C ALA A 223 -6.29 8.65 23.19
N GLY A 224 -7.36 7.94 22.83
CA GLY A 224 -8.55 7.84 23.68
C GLY A 224 -8.35 7.00 24.94
N GLN A 225 -7.27 6.22 24.97
CA GLN A 225 -6.90 5.29 26.06
C GLN A 225 -5.38 5.27 26.25
N ASN A 226 -4.94 4.69 27.36
CA ASN A 226 -3.52 4.44 27.66
C ASN A 226 -3.29 3.09 28.37
N ASP A 227 -4.27 2.20 28.28
CA ASP A 227 -4.29 0.89 28.94
C ASP A 227 -4.50 -0.27 27.95
N LYS A 228 -4.55 0.03 26.65
CA LYS A 228 -4.75 -0.95 25.56
C LYS A 228 -4.40 -0.35 24.21
N GLY A 229 -4.26 -1.22 23.22
CA GLY A 229 -3.93 -0.85 21.84
C GLY A 229 -2.52 -0.30 21.69
N ILE A 230 -2.06 -0.28 20.46
CA ILE A 230 -0.76 0.25 20.05
C ILE A 230 -0.99 1.22 18.91
N LEU A 231 -0.28 2.36 18.90
CA LEU A 231 -0.16 3.19 17.73
C LEU A 231 1.30 3.27 17.33
N GLN A 232 1.64 2.82 16.14
CA GLN A 232 2.97 2.98 15.54
C GLN A 232 2.95 4.12 14.54
N ILE A 233 4.00 4.95 14.56
CA ILE A 233 4.22 6.06 13.65
C ILE A 233 5.57 5.85 12.99
N ASP A 234 5.55 5.55 11.70
CA ASP A 234 6.72 5.18 10.92
C ASP A 234 7.13 6.29 9.96
N PHE A 235 8.43 6.48 9.79
CA PHE A 235 9.04 7.35 8.80
C PHE A 235 9.77 6.49 7.80
N LEU A 236 9.30 6.49 6.53
CA LEU A 236 9.68 5.48 5.54
C LEU A 236 10.25 6.13 4.28
N ASP A 237 11.08 5.36 3.59
CA ASP A 237 11.57 5.69 2.26
C ASP A 237 10.57 5.32 1.15
N GLU A 238 10.98 5.44 -0.11
CA GLU A 238 10.17 5.07 -1.28
C GLU A 238 9.82 3.59 -1.33
N ASN A 239 10.63 2.72 -0.71
CA ASN A 239 10.44 1.27 -0.67
C ASN A 239 9.69 0.81 0.59
N SER A 240 9.17 1.75 1.38
CA SER A 240 8.51 1.49 2.67
C SER A 240 9.43 0.92 3.76
N ILE A 241 10.75 1.15 3.64
CA ILE A 241 11.68 0.84 4.72
C ILE A 241 11.58 1.93 5.77
N ALA A 242 11.18 1.56 6.98
CA ALA A 242 11.07 2.48 8.10
C ALA A 242 12.45 2.75 8.71
N CYS A 243 12.90 3.99 8.66
CA CYS A 243 14.16 4.40 9.29
C CYS A 243 14.02 4.63 10.80
N SER A 244 12.83 5.03 11.23
CA SER A 244 12.51 5.28 12.64
C SER A 244 11.04 5.04 12.91
N ARG A 245 10.73 4.63 14.14
CA ARG A 245 9.38 4.37 14.63
C ARG A 245 9.15 5.02 15.98
N LEU A 246 8.04 5.73 16.11
CA LEU A 246 7.49 6.15 17.39
C LEU A 246 6.33 5.22 17.74
N GLU A 247 6.09 5.00 19.03
CA GLU A 247 5.03 4.09 19.44
C GLU A 247 4.36 4.54 20.74
N LEU A 248 3.03 4.55 20.75
CA LEU A 248 2.21 4.60 21.96
C LEU A 248 1.89 3.18 22.36
N THR A 249 2.27 2.81 23.58
CA THR A 249 2.06 1.44 24.10
C THR A 249 0.82 1.34 24.99
N PRO A 250 0.29 0.13 25.21
CA PRO A 250 -0.83 -0.08 26.14
C PRO A 250 -0.48 0.18 27.62
N ASP A 251 0.80 0.38 27.92
CA ASP A 251 1.25 0.76 29.29
C ASP A 251 1.32 2.27 29.50
N GLY A 252 0.76 3.07 28.59
CA GLY A 252 0.77 4.53 28.68
C GLY A 252 2.13 5.16 28.40
N ILE A 253 3.00 4.49 27.65
CA ILE A 253 4.34 4.94 27.36
C ILE A 253 4.42 5.39 25.88
N PHE A 254 4.95 6.59 25.66
CA PHE A 254 5.39 7.04 24.36
C PHE A 254 6.88 6.73 24.22
N ARG A 255 7.24 5.86 23.29
CA ARG A 255 8.60 5.37 23.09
C ARG A 255 9.05 5.48 21.64
N MET A 256 10.35 5.34 21.41
CA MET A 256 10.97 5.44 20.09
C MET A 256 11.94 4.28 19.86
N LYS A 257 11.85 3.65 18.68
CA LYS A 257 12.81 2.61 18.25
C LYS A 257 14.11 3.29 17.80
N GLY A 258 15.20 2.80 18.32
CA GLY A 258 16.54 3.22 17.94
C GLY A 258 17.48 2.03 17.92
N GLY A 259 18.06 1.70 16.77
CA GLY A 259 18.74 0.44 16.58
C GLY A 259 17.78 -0.74 16.84
N SER A 260 18.21 -1.75 17.58
CA SER A 260 17.42 -2.94 17.90
C SER A 260 16.45 -2.78 19.08
N ARG A 261 16.40 -1.61 19.74
CA ARG A 261 15.67 -1.44 21.00
C ARG A 261 14.78 -0.21 20.97
N PHE A 262 13.66 -0.31 21.71
CA PHE A 262 12.87 0.85 22.07
C PHE A 262 13.44 1.57 23.30
N ALA A 263 13.28 2.87 23.33
CA ALA A 263 13.60 3.72 24.47
C ALA A 263 12.38 4.58 24.83
N ASN A 264 12.00 4.54 26.08
CA ASN A 264 10.91 5.35 26.59
C ASN A 264 11.29 6.83 26.54
N MET A 265 10.38 7.64 26.01
CA MET A 265 10.52 9.09 25.95
C MET A 265 9.74 9.77 27.07
N MET A 266 8.47 9.40 27.25
CA MET A 266 7.59 9.94 28.27
C MET A 266 6.37 9.04 28.48
N ASN A 267 5.63 9.27 29.54
CA ASN A 267 4.29 8.73 29.69
C ASN A 267 3.28 9.63 28.98
N TYR A 268 2.21 9.08 28.44
CA TYR A 268 1.10 9.81 27.86
C TYR A 268 -0.20 9.55 28.63
N GLU A 269 -1.13 10.49 28.52
CA GLU A 269 -2.42 10.47 29.21
C GLU A 269 -3.55 10.27 28.20
N ALA A 270 -4.51 9.41 28.52
CA ALA A 270 -5.71 9.22 27.73
C ALA A 270 -6.53 10.53 27.60
N GLY A 271 -7.03 10.82 26.40
CA GLY A 271 -7.85 11.99 26.13
C GLY A 271 -7.11 13.31 26.05
N LYS A 272 -5.79 13.32 26.20
CA LYS A 272 -4.96 14.50 26.09
C LYS A 272 -4.38 14.65 24.70
N THR A 273 -4.48 15.83 24.12
CA THR A 273 -3.83 16.20 22.87
C THR A 273 -2.39 16.57 23.11
N TYR A 274 -1.51 16.05 22.29
CA TYR A 274 -0.09 16.38 22.28
C TYR A 274 0.30 16.91 20.91
N HIS A 275 1.03 18.02 20.88
CA HIS A 275 1.69 18.47 19.67
C HIS A 275 3.04 17.77 19.53
N VAL A 276 3.17 16.90 18.54
CA VAL A 276 4.38 16.12 18.27
C VAL A 276 5.13 16.73 17.10
N GLU A 277 6.43 16.94 17.29
CA GLU A 277 7.33 17.35 16.21
C GLU A 277 8.49 16.36 16.12
N ALA A 278 8.81 15.92 14.92
CA ALA A 278 9.96 15.07 14.63
C ALA A 278 10.87 15.77 13.62
N VAL A 279 12.17 15.79 13.91
CA VAL A 279 13.21 16.28 13.00
C VAL A 279 14.14 15.13 12.66
N LEU A 280 14.21 14.81 11.38
CA LEU A 280 14.94 13.66 10.87
C LEU A 280 16.04 14.11 9.91
N SER A 281 17.22 13.52 10.04
CA SER A 281 18.36 13.71 9.14
C SER A 281 18.87 12.38 8.64
N THR A 282 18.84 12.16 7.34
CA THR A 282 19.41 10.95 6.73
C THR A 282 20.93 10.97 6.70
N ALA A 283 21.54 12.17 6.65
CA ALA A 283 22.99 12.35 6.71
C ALA A 283 23.53 11.96 8.09
N ASP A 284 22.90 12.44 9.15
CA ASP A 284 23.27 12.14 10.53
C ASP A 284 22.65 10.82 11.02
N ARG A 285 21.73 10.24 10.23
CA ARG A 285 20.99 9.00 10.55
C ARG A 285 20.32 9.06 11.92
N ASN A 286 19.67 10.17 12.23
CA ASN A 286 19.00 10.34 13.51
C ASN A 286 17.64 11.03 13.40
N ILE A 287 16.87 10.85 14.47
CA ILE A 287 15.59 11.51 14.71
C ILE A 287 15.62 12.19 16.07
N GLN A 288 15.13 13.43 16.11
CA GLN A 288 14.84 14.16 17.32
C GLN A 288 13.34 14.33 17.46
N VAL A 289 12.79 14.05 18.62
CA VAL A 289 11.36 14.17 18.90
C VAL A 289 11.10 15.18 19.97
N TYR A 290 10.14 16.07 19.71
CA TYR A 290 9.65 17.07 20.63
C TYR A 290 8.16 16.84 20.87
N VAL A 291 7.72 17.03 22.09
CA VAL A 291 6.31 17.03 22.49
C VAL A 291 6.03 18.32 23.23
N ASP A 292 5.02 19.07 22.78
CA ASP A 292 4.64 20.37 23.31
C ASP A 292 5.86 21.32 23.42
N GLY A 293 6.72 21.31 22.39
CA GLY A 293 7.94 22.12 22.29
C GLY A 293 9.14 21.63 23.12
N LYS A 294 8.99 20.58 23.92
CA LYS A 294 10.07 20.01 24.72
C LYS A 294 10.67 18.79 24.04
N ARG A 295 12.00 18.76 23.87
CA ARG A 295 12.69 17.57 23.35
C ARG A 295 12.56 16.40 24.33
N VAL A 296 11.94 15.32 23.88
CA VAL A 296 11.72 14.09 24.66
C VAL A 296 12.60 12.92 24.20
N GLY A 297 13.12 13.00 22.99
CA GLY A 297 13.95 11.91 22.44
C GLY A 297 14.98 12.36 21.40
N LEU A 298 16.08 11.61 21.32
CA LEU A 298 17.07 11.62 20.24
C LEU A 298 17.58 10.20 20.08
N ARG A 299 17.48 9.64 18.87
CA ARG A 299 17.97 8.28 18.56
C ARG A 299 18.52 8.21 17.16
N MET A 300 19.41 7.24 16.97
CA MET A 300 19.85 6.84 15.64
C MET A 300 18.73 6.07 14.92
N PHE A 301 18.69 6.17 13.61
CA PHE A 301 17.84 5.31 12.80
C PHE A 301 18.14 3.84 13.05
N TYR A 302 17.14 2.98 12.98
CA TYR A 302 17.33 1.54 13.07
C TYR A 302 17.55 0.90 11.70
N ALA A 303 17.16 1.60 10.61
CA ALA A 303 17.50 1.22 9.26
C ALA A 303 18.01 2.44 8.48
N PRO A 304 19.04 2.29 7.64
CA PRO A 304 19.52 3.37 6.80
C PRO A 304 18.56 3.57 5.62
N VAL A 305 18.22 4.83 5.35
CA VAL A 305 17.47 5.24 4.18
C VAL A 305 18.16 6.41 3.50
N ALA A 306 17.92 6.54 2.21
CA ALA A 306 18.48 7.63 1.41
C ALA A 306 17.70 8.92 1.56
N THR A 307 16.38 8.78 1.57
CA THR A 307 15.39 9.85 1.71
C THR A 307 14.23 9.34 2.54
N ILE A 308 13.42 10.26 3.04
CA ILE A 308 12.17 9.95 3.72
C ILE A 308 11.05 10.50 2.83
N GLU A 309 10.07 9.66 2.50
CA GLU A 309 9.02 9.97 1.54
C GLU A 309 7.62 9.67 2.05
N ARG A 310 7.52 9.05 3.23
CA ARG A 310 6.23 8.62 3.78
C ARG A 310 6.21 8.74 5.30
N ILE A 311 5.04 9.06 5.81
CA ILE A 311 4.70 9.01 7.23
C ILE A 311 3.49 8.13 7.37
N ALA A 312 3.60 7.06 8.15
CA ALA A 312 2.51 6.12 8.38
C ALA A 312 2.09 6.08 9.84
N PHE A 313 0.79 5.98 10.08
CA PHE A 313 0.20 5.76 11.40
C PHE A 313 -0.60 4.45 11.34
N ARG A 314 -0.35 3.55 12.28
CA ARG A 314 -0.95 2.22 12.30
C ARG A 314 -1.33 1.80 13.72
N THR A 315 -2.52 1.25 13.90
CA THR A 315 -3.08 0.87 15.22
C THR A 315 -2.66 -0.51 15.71
N GLY A 316 -1.69 -1.12 15.14
CA GLY A 316 -1.21 -2.44 15.53
C GLY A 316 0.23 -2.65 15.09
N GLU A 317 0.79 -3.77 15.44
CA GLU A 317 2.10 -4.16 14.93
C GLU A 317 2.03 -4.46 13.44
N MET A 318 3.10 -4.10 12.73
CA MET A 318 3.22 -4.46 11.34
C MET A 318 3.26 -5.97 11.20
N ARG A 319 2.44 -6.50 10.30
CA ARG A 319 2.46 -7.92 9.99
C ARG A 319 3.55 -8.24 9.04
N THR A 320 4.20 -9.34 9.34
CA THR A 320 5.19 -9.92 8.45
C THR A 320 4.53 -10.66 7.31
N PHE A 321 5.28 -10.87 6.25
CA PHE A 321 4.87 -11.71 5.12
C PHE A 321 4.36 -13.07 5.61
N PRO A 322 3.41 -13.71 4.90
CA PRO A 322 2.99 -15.05 5.22
C PRO A 322 4.17 -16.00 5.43
N THR A 323 4.20 -16.65 6.58
CA THR A 323 5.21 -17.66 6.92
C THR A 323 4.79 -19.04 6.40
N VAL A 324 5.64 -20.04 6.61
CA VAL A 324 5.29 -21.45 6.29
C VAL A 324 4.04 -21.95 7.05
N ASP A 325 3.72 -21.32 8.16
CA ASP A 325 2.54 -21.65 8.96
C ASP A 325 1.28 -20.91 8.49
N THR A 326 1.42 -19.99 7.55
CA THR A 326 0.31 -19.25 6.98
C THR A 326 -0.30 -20.05 5.83
N PRO A 327 -1.57 -20.48 5.92
CA PRO A 327 -2.17 -21.29 4.86
C PRO A 327 -2.28 -20.51 3.55
N ALA A 328 -1.65 -21.02 2.49
CA ALA A 328 -1.71 -20.40 1.15
C ALA A 328 -2.99 -20.81 0.40
N ASP A 329 -3.47 -22.01 0.61
CA ASP A 329 -4.73 -22.52 0.06
C ASP A 329 -5.47 -23.31 1.16
N GLN A 330 -6.70 -22.91 1.42
CA GLN A 330 -7.41 -23.38 2.61
C GLN A 330 -8.15 -24.67 2.36
N THR A 331 -7.61 -25.72 2.91
CA THR A 331 -8.27 -27.02 3.04
C THR A 331 -8.53 -27.43 4.49
N TYR A 332 -8.06 -26.59 5.45
CA TYR A 332 -8.13 -26.89 6.88
C TYR A 332 -9.05 -25.90 7.59
N ASP A 333 -9.58 -26.34 8.71
CA ASP A 333 -10.28 -25.45 9.63
C ASP A 333 -9.29 -24.44 10.23
N LEU A 334 -9.64 -23.17 10.09
CA LEU A 334 -8.95 -22.10 10.78
C LEU A 334 -9.61 -21.86 12.13
N PRO A 335 -8.88 -21.30 13.12
CA PRO A 335 -9.51 -20.78 14.31
C PRO A 335 -10.62 -19.79 13.89
N ASP A 336 -11.69 -19.76 14.65
CA ASP A 336 -12.71 -18.72 14.50
C ASP A 336 -12.06 -17.34 14.50
N ALA A 337 -12.65 -16.41 13.77
CA ALA A 337 -12.18 -15.02 13.71
C ALA A 337 -12.10 -14.36 15.10
N GLY A 338 -12.66 -15.00 16.11
CA GLY A 338 -12.75 -14.45 17.45
C GLY A 338 -13.82 -13.36 17.58
N GLY A 339 -13.94 -12.80 18.79
CA GLY A 339 -14.72 -11.60 19.04
C GLY A 339 -13.89 -10.34 18.81
N GLN A 340 -14.56 -9.20 18.77
CA GLN A 340 -13.88 -7.91 18.78
C GLN A 340 -13.13 -7.69 20.09
N GLU A 341 -11.95 -7.10 19.99
CA GLU A 341 -11.18 -6.60 21.11
C GLU A 341 -11.79 -5.30 21.67
N PRO A 342 -11.42 -4.89 22.90
CA PRO A 342 -11.78 -3.58 23.40
C PRO A 342 -11.27 -2.45 22.51
N LEU A 343 -12.13 -1.48 22.21
CA LEU A 343 -11.82 -0.37 21.31
C LEU A 343 -10.56 0.39 21.75
N ALA A 344 -9.58 0.44 20.86
CA ALA A 344 -8.50 1.42 20.88
C ALA A 344 -8.80 2.51 19.85
N GLU A 345 -8.56 3.77 20.20
CA GLU A 345 -8.87 4.91 19.34
C GLU A 345 -7.74 5.94 19.39
N TYR A 346 -7.33 6.38 18.20
CA TYR A 346 -6.31 7.41 18.03
C TYR A 346 -6.81 8.47 17.06
N ARG A 347 -6.46 9.71 17.30
CA ARG A 347 -6.80 10.86 16.46
C ARG A 347 -5.56 11.63 16.09
N ILE A 348 -5.49 12.02 14.83
CA ILE A 348 -4.37 12.75 14.24
C ILE A 348 -4.94 13.99 13.56
N ALA A 349 -4.30 15.14 13.75
CA ALA A 349 -4.69 16.39 13.10
C ALA A 349 -3.46 17.22 12.72
N ASN A 350 -3.67 18.25 11.92
CA ASN A 350 -2.67 19.29 11.62
C ASN A 350 -1.32 18.72 11.14
N VAL A 351 -1.36 17.74 10.24
CA VAL A 351 -0.14 17.10 9.74
C VAL A 351 0.59 18.04 8.80
N LYS A 352 1.81 18.43 9.18
CA LYS A 352 2.66 19.32 8.40
C LYS A 352 4.03 18.72 8.21
N THR A 353 4.59 18.92 7.02
CA THR A 353 5.97 18.54 6.73
C THR A 353 6.70 19.67 6.02
N SER A 354 7.99 19.71 6.18
CA SER A 354 8.89 20.58 5.44
C SER A 354 10.27 19.97 5.34
N SER A 355 11.00 20.31 4.28
CA SER A 355 12.39 19.91 4.12
C SER A 355 13.26 21.13 3.88
N THR A 356 14.51 21.07 4.33
CA THR A 356 15.54 22.07 4.05
C THR A 356 16.44 21.67 2.89
N ASP A 357 16.17 20.53 2.27
CA ASP A 357 16.92 20.03 1.11
C ASP A 357 16.77 20.98 -0.08
N LYS A 358 17.87 21.49 -0.58
CA LYS A 358 17.88 22.37 -1.74
C LYS A 358 17.71 21.64 -3.08
N ASP A 359 17.98 20.34 -3.12
CA ASP A 359 18.00 19.50 -4.33
C ASP A 359 17.39 18.11 -4.08
N ALA A 360 16.22 18.04 -3.43
CA ALA A 360 15.55 16.77 -3.16
C ALA A 360 15.25 15.97 -4.43
N SER A 361 15.06 16.64 -5.57
CA SER A 361 14.77 16.02 -6.85
C SER A 361 15.97 15.39 -7.56
N SER A 362 17.20 15.72 -7.19
CA SER A 362 18.43 15.24 -7.84
C SER A 362 19.07 14.05 -7.12
N ALA A 363 18.63 13.75 -5.93
CA ALA A 363 19.16 12.67 -5.11
C ALA A 363 18.43 11.34 -5.36
N PHE A 364 18.36 10.93 -6.64
CA PHE A 364 18.34 9.50 -6.90
C PHE A 364 19.68 8.96 -6.41
N LEU A 365 19.74 8.65 -5.15
CA LEU A 365 20.77 7.76 -4.68
C LEU A 365 20.62 6.51 -5.53
N LYS A 366 21.64 6.29 -6.37
CA LYS A 366 21.86 4.95 -6.89
C LYS A 366 21.73 4.06 -5.69
N TYR A 367 20.71 3.23 -5.67
CA TYR A 367 20.49 2.28 -4.61
C TYR A 367 21.80 1.64 -4.30
N ALA A 368 22.28 1.95 -3.13
CA ALA A 368 23.28 1.15 -2.52
C ALA A 368 22.75 -0.27 -2.60
N ASP A 369 23.42 -1.05 -3.36
CA ASP A 369 23.44 -2.47 -3.41
C ASP A 369 22.33 -3.16 -2.57
N PHE A 370 21.32 -3.66 -3.24
CA PHE A 370 20.23 -4.40 -2.62
C PHE A 370 20.71 -5.58 -1.77
N SER A 371 21.92 -6.09 -2.06
CA SER A 371 22.58 -7.11 -1.26
C SER A 371 22.85 -6.66 0.18
N HIS A 372 23.11 -5.38 0.39
CA HIS A 372 23.33 -4.83 1.72
C HIS A 372 22.04 -4.81 2.56
N TYR A 373 20.89 -4.63 1.92
CA TYR A 373 19.60 -4.74 2.59
C TYR A 373 19.24 -6.20 2.88
N ALA A 374 19.55 -7.13 1.98
CA ALA A 374 19.26 -8.55 2.19
C ALA A 374 20.03 -9.13 3.40
N GLU A 375 21.24 -8.66 3.66
CA GLU A 375 22.00 -9.06 4.86
C GLU A 375 21.41 -8.46 6.15
N SER A 376 20.88 -7.24 6.09
CA SER A 376 20.25 -6.61 7.26
C SER A 376 18.83 -7.12 7.53
N PHE A 377 18.17 -7.74 6.57
CA PHE A 377 16.83 -8.33 6.75
C PHE A 377 16.81 -9.54 7.68
N ASN A 378 17.92 -10.26 7.78
CA ASN A 378 18.00 -11.39 8.73
C ASN A 378 18.01 -10.97 10.20
N ASP A 379 18.30 -9.70 10.49
CA ASP A 379 18.31 -9.13 11.84
C ASP A 379 17.14 -8.16 12.09
N MET A 380 16.35 -7.83 11.08
CA MET A 380 15.18 -6.98 11.18
C MET A 380 13.93 -7.86 11.23
N GLU A 381 13.11 -7.63 12.23
CA GLU A 381 11.74 -8.13 12.22
C GLU A 381 11.10 -7.69 10.90
N ASP A 382 10.85 -8.63 10.06
CA ASP A 382 10.37 -8.59 8.68
C ASP A 382 9.42 -7.46 8.32
N GLU A 383 9.92 -6.31 7.99
CA GLU A 383 9.09 -5.23 7.50
C GLU A 383 9.10 -5.21 5.97
N ASN A 384 8.19 -5.93 5.35
CA ASN A 384 7.78 -5.80 3.95
C ASN A 384 8.88 -5.85 2.86
N ILE A 385 9.53 -6.99 2.73
CA ILE A 385 10.43 -7.29 1.62
C ILE A 385 9.78 -7.00 0.25
N VAL A 386 8.48 -7.24 0.13
CA VAL A 386 7.75 -7.05 -1.13
C VAL A 386 7.60 -5.58 -1.52
N GLN A 387 7.55 -4.68 -0.55
CA GLN A 387 7.52 -3.24 -0.83
C GLN A 387 8.91 -2.66 -1.12
N ALA A 388 9.98 -3.43 -0.88
CA ALA A 388 11.35 -3.00 -1.07
C ALA A 388 11.85 -3.15 -2.52
N ILE A 389 11.09 -3.82 -3.41
CA ILE A 389 11.48 -3.94 -4.82
C ILE A 389 11.04 -2.67 -5.57
N PRO A 390 11.97 -1.90 -6.16
CA PRO A 390 11.62 -0.73 -6.96
C PRO A 390 10.65 -1.10 -8.09
N ASN A 391 9.55 -0.39 -8.22
CA ASN A 391 8.47 -0.70 -9.17
C ASN A 391 8.96 -0.93 -10.61
N ALA A 392 9.93 -0.15 -11.09
CA ALA A 392 10.49 -0.29 -12.43
C ALA A 392 11.30 -1.58 -12.65
N LYS A 393 11.87 -2.15 -11.58
CA LYS A 393 12.68 -3.38 -11.65
C LYS A 393 11.93 -4.62 -11.23
N ALA A 394 10.81 -4.48 -10.51
CA ALA A 394 10.02 -5.62 -10.08
C ALA A 394 9.42 -6.39 -11.26
N SER A 395 8.97 -5.68 -12.29
CA SER A 395 8.46 -6.30 -13.52
C SER A 395 9.53 -7.10 -14.26
N GLU A 396 10.72 -6.53 -14.46
CA GLU A 396 11.84 -7.22 -15.09
C GLU A 396 12.27 -8.44 -14.27
N TRP A 397 12.40 -8.28 -12.96
CA TRP A 397 12.79 -9.37 -12.07
C TRP A 397 11.76 -10.50 -12.07
N MET A 398 10.47 -10.18 -12.10
CA MET A 398 9.39 -11.17 -12.17
C MET A 398 9.37 -11.89 -13.52
N GLU A 399 9.62 -11.17 -14.61
CA GLU A 399 9.73 -11.78 -15.94
C GLU A 399 10.89 -12.80 -16.02
N GLU A 400 12.00 -12.49 -15.36
CA GLU A 400 13.20 -13.34 -15.34
C GLU A 400 13.08 -14.54 -14.37
N ASN A 401 12.42 -14.34 -13.22
CA ASN A 401 12.47 -15.29 -12.11
C ASN A 401 11.19 -16.10 -11.91
N ILE A 402 10.06 -15.64 -12.44
CA ILE A 402 8.81 -16.41 -12.38
C ILE A 402 8.64 -17.21 -13.66
N PRO A 403 8.58 -18.54 -13.56
CA PRO A 403 8.39 -19.39 -14.74
C PRO A 403 7.15 -18.99 -15.53
N LEU A 404 7.30 -18.87 -16.85
CA LEU A 404 6.18 -18.74 -17.75
C LEU A 404 5.36 -20.03 -17.68
N PHE A 405 4.25 -20.00 -16.94
CA PHE A 405 3.30 -21.10 -17.02
C PHE A 405 2.73 -21.15 -18.42
N GLU A 406 3.15 -22.11 -19.21
CA GLU A 406 2.41 -22.48 -20.41
C GLU A 406 1.00 -22.84 -19.97
N CYS A 407 0.02 -22.14 -20.55
CA CYS A 407 -1.37 -22.51 -20.32
C CYS A 407 -1.54 -23.97 -20.75
N PRO A 408 -1.85 -24.90 -19.84
CA PRO A 408 -2.01 -26.29 -20.25
C PRO A 408 -3.06 -26.33 -21.35
N GLN A 409 -2.65 -26.71 -22.51
CA GLN A 409 -3.59 -27.03 -23.59
C GLN A 409 -4.37 -28.28 -23.12
N ARG A 410 -5.54 -28.04 -22.57
CA ARG A 410 -6.53 -29.09 -22.32
C ARG A 410 -7.63 -29.05 -23.34
#